data_ece57e9cd2a309969af06a3a0f7a7e75
#
_entry.id   ece57e9cd2a309969af06a3a0f7a7e75
#
_cell.length_a   1.000
_cell.length_b   1.000
_cell.length_c   1.000
_cell.angle_alpha   90.00
_cell.angle_beta   90.00
_cell.angle_gamma   90.00
#
_symmetry.space_group_name_H-M   'P 1'
#
loop_
_entity.id
_entity.type
_entity.pdbx_description
1 polymer ?
#
loop_
_entity_poly.entity_id
_entity_poly.type
_entity_poly.pdbx_seq_one_letter_code
_entity_poly.pdbx_strand_id
1 'polypeptide(L)'
;MLAFGERNQLIVAIEELSECQKEICKILRGGEDYRHLAEEVADATIMLEQIRLMFNINDCVCNFMDEKIKRLDNRVKGSKNNGE
;
A
#
# COMPACT_ATOMS: atom_id res chain seq x y z
N MET A 1 14.04 0.03 -20.98
CA MET A 1 12.88 -0.78 -21.40
C MET A 1 12.72 -1.96 -20.46
N LEU A 2 11.49 -2.32 -20.13
CA LEU A 2 11.22 -3.44 -19.23
C LEU A 2 11.36 -4.78 -19.94
N ALA A 3 11.92 -5.78 -19.25
CA ALA A 3 11.90 -7.15 -19.73
C ALA A 3 10.45 -7.68 -19.73
N PHE A 4 10.18 -8.71 -20.53
CA PHE A 4 8.83 -9.28 -20.66
C PHE A 4 8.28 -9.75 -19.30
N GLY A 5 9.11 -10.42 -18.49
CA GLY A 5 8.70 -10.89 -17.17
C GLY A 5 8.39 -9.75 -16.20
N GLU A 6 9.15 -8.67 -16.26
CA GLU A 6 8.90 -7.48 -15.43
C GLU A 6 7.60 -6.80 -15.82
N ARG A 7 7.35 -6.70 -17.11
CA ARG A 7 6.09 -6.12 -17.61
C ARG A 7 4.89 -6.93 -17.14
N ASN A 8 4.97 -8.25 -17.24
CA ASN A 8 3.91 -9.14 -16.77
C ASN A 8 3.67 -8.98 -15.28
N GLN A 9 4.74 -8.90 -14.50
CA GLN A 9 4.65 -8.75 -13.04
C GLN A 9 3.97 -7.43 -12.66
N LEU A 10 4.25 -6.36 -13.39
CA LEU A 10 3.59 -5.08 -13.16
C LEU A 10 2.10 -5.12 -13.50
N ILE A 11 1.73 -5.84 -14.55
CA ILE A 11 0.32 -6.03 -14.91
C ILE A 11 -0.41 -6.79 -13.79
N VAL A 12 0.20 -7.86 -13.27
CA VAL A 12 -0.38 -8.63 -12.16
C VAL A 12 -0.51 -7.74 -10.92
N ALA A 13 0.50 -6.89 -10.66
CA ALA A 13 0.44 -5.97 -9.53
C ALA A 13 -0.74 -5.00 -9.64
N ILE A 14 -1.00 -4.48 -10.84
CA ILE A 14 -2.17 -3.61 -11.07
C ILE A 14 -3.46 -4.35 -10.77
N GLU A 15 -3.57 -5.60 -11.23
CA GLU A 15 -4.76 -6.42 -10.98
C GLU A 15 -4.97 -6.65 -9.49
N GLU A 16 -3.92 -7.01 -8.75
CA GLU A 16 -4.02 -7.27 -7.31
C GLU A 16 -4.34 -6.00 -6.52
N LEU A 17 -3.77 -4.87 -6.90
CA LEU A 17 -4.10 -3.59 -6.27
C LEU A 17 -5.55 -3.21 -6.55
N SER A 18 -6.05 -3.48 -7.75
CA SER A 18 -7.46 -3.24 -8.10
C SER A 18 -8.40 -4.11 -7.27
N GLU A 19 -8.05 -5.37 -7.03
CA GLU A 19 -8.87 -6.25 -6.19
C GLU A 19 -8.91 -5.76 -4.75
N CYS A 20 -7.78 -5.29 -4.22
CA CYS A 20 -7.73 -4.70 -2.89
C CYS A 20 -8.64 -3.47 -2.81
N GLN A 21 -8.57 -2.61 -3.81
CA GLN A 21 -9.41 -1.42 -3.90
C GLN A 21 -10.90 -1.78 -3.89
N LYS A 22 -11.30 -2.81 -4.64
CA LYS A 22 -12.68 -3.29 -4.65
C LYS A 22 -13.16 -3.72 -3.27
N GLU A 23 -12.31 -4.44 -2.53
CA GLU A 23 -12.68 -4.87 -1.17
C GLU A 23 -12.83 -3.69 -0.22
N ILE A 24 -11.98 -2.68 -0.32
CA ILE A 24 -12.12 -1.45 0.47
C ILE A 24 -13.45 -0.79 0.15
N CYS A 25 -13.83 -0.72 -1.12
CA CYS A 25 -15.11 -0.14 -1.54
C CYS A 25 -16.31 -0.91 -0.98
N LYS A 26 -16.20 -2.24 -0.89
CA LYS A 26 -17.27 -3.05 -0.29
C LYS A 26 -17.47 -2.72 1.19
N ILE A 27 -16.38 -2.51 1.91
CA ILE A 27 -16.46 -2.11 3.33
C ILE A 27 -17.14 -0.74 3.45
N LEU A 28 -16.80 0.20 2.57
CA LEU A 28 -17.42 1.53 2.55
C LEU A 28 -18.94 1.46 2.31
N ARG A 29 -19.40 0.45 1.58
CA ARG A 29 -20.82 0.23 1.32
C ARG A 29 -21.53 -0.58 2.40
N GLY A 30 -20.85 -0.86 3.52
CA GLY A 30 -21.43 -1.57 4.64
C GLY A 30 -21.13 -3.07 4.69
N GLY A 31 -20.25 -3.57 3.85
CA GLY A 31 -19.81 -4.95 3.91
C GLY A 31 -18.98 -5.22 5.15
N GLU A 32 -18.96 -6.48 5.59
CA GLU A 32 -18.26 -6.87 6.82
C GLU A 32 -17.31 -8.05 6.60
N ASP A 33 -16.99 -8.37 5.36
CA ASP A 33 -16.07 -9.47 5.05
C ASP A 33 -14.62 -9.03 5.21
N TYR A 34 -14.22 -8.84 6.46
CA TYR A 34 -12.86 -8.41 6.80
C TYR A 34 -11.81 -9.48 6.51
N ARG A 35 -12.22 -10.74 6.46
CA ARG A 35 -11.30 -11.83 6.11
C ARG A 35 -10.88 -11.73 4.65
N HIS A 36 -11.83 -11.49 3.76
CA HIS A 36 -11.53 -11.32 2.34
C HIS A 36 -10.71 -10.06 2.11
N LEU A 37 -11.04 -8.97 2.82
CA LEU A 37 -10.22 -7.76 2.80
C LEU A 37 -8.78 -8.07 3.20
N ALA A 38 -8.59 -8.85 4.27
CA ALA A 38 -7.26 -9.22 4.74
C ALA A 38 -6.46 -10.00 3.67
N GLU A 39 -7.11 -10.92 2.96
CA GLU A 39 -6.48 -11.66 1.87
C GLU A 39 -5.99 -10.72 0.77
N GLU A 40 -6.84 -9.78 0.37
CA GLU A 40 -6.50 -8.82 -0.69
C GLU A 40 -5.42 -7.85 -0.24
N VAL A 41 -5.42 -7.44 1.03
CA VAL A 41 -4.35 -6.61 1.58
C VAL A 41 -3.01 -7.36 1.57
N ALA A 42 -3.03 -8.66 1.92
CA ALA A 42 -1.83 -9.50 1.88
C ALA A 42 -1.27 -9.58 0.46
N ASP A 43 -2.13 -9.85 -0.52
CA ASP A 43 -1.72 -9.93 -1.92
C ASP A 43 -1.13 -8.61 -2.41
N ALA A 44 -1.78 -7.50 -2.09
CA ALA A 44 -1.29 -6.16 -2.46
C ALA A 44 0.07 -5.87 -1.82
N THR A 45 0.23 -6.22 -0.56
CA THR A 45 1.49 -6.03 0.17
C THR A 45 2.63 -6.81 -0.48
N ILE A 46 2.37 -8.06 -0.85
CA ILE A 46 3.36 -8.91 -1.52
C ILE A 46 3.75 -8.30 -2.87
N MET A 47 2.77 -7.84 -3.64
CA MET A 47 3.02 -7.21 -4.94
C MET A 47 3.89 -5.96 -4.80
N LEU A 48 3.60 -5.12 -3.80
CA LEU A 48 4.38 -3.92 -3.56
C LEU A 48 5.82 -4.24 -3.15
N GLU A 49 6.02 -5.28 -2.35
CA GLU A 49 7.36 -5.74 -2.00
C GLU A 49 8.14 -6.23 -3.22
N GLN A 50 7.48 -6.96 -4.10
CA GLN A 50 8.10 -7.43 -5.34
C GLN A 50 8.54 -6.28 -6.24
N ILE A 51 7.74 -5.22 -6.31
CA ILE A 51 8.09 -4.01 -7.06
C ILE A 51 9.34 -3.36 -6.47
N ARG A 52 9.42 -3.28 -5.14
CA ARG A 52 10.60 -2.74 -4.45
C ARG A 52 11.88 -3.49 -4.83
N LEU A 53 11.80 -4.81 -4.88
CA LEU A 53 12.94 -5.66 -5.24
C LEU A 53 13.26 -5.54 -6.73
N MET A 54 12.24 -5.56 -7.56
CA MET A 54 12.40 -5.53 -9.02
C MET A 54 13.15 -4.29 -9.48
N PHE A 55 12.82 -3.13 -8.93
CA PHE A 55 13.42 -1.86 -9.31
C PHE A 55 14.54 -1.41 -8.38
N ASN A 56 14.89 -2.24 -7.40
CA ASN A 56 15.94 -1.93 -6.42
C ASN A 56 15.70 -0.57 -5.73
N ILE A 57 14.46 -0.33 -5.32
CA ILE A 57 14.06 0.93 -4.68
C ILE A 57 13.69 0.74 -3.21
N ASN A 58 14.05 -0.38 -2.61
CA ASN A 58 13.62 -0.70 -1.24
C ASN A 58 14.10 0.36 -0.23
N ASP A 59 15.37 0.75 -0.30
CA ASP A 59 15.92 1.75 0.62
C ASP A 59 15.22 3.10 0.45
N CYS A 60 14.98 3.48 -0.78
CA CYS A 60 14.28 4.72 -1.11
C CYS A 60 12.85 4.73 -0.55
N VAL A 61 12.14 3.61 -0.72
CA VAL A 61 10.78 3.45 -0.17
C VAL A 61 10.80 3.55 1.34
N CYS A 62 11.73 2.87 2.01
CA CYS A 62 11.84 2.90 3.47
C CYS A 62 12.11 4.32 3.97
N ASN A 63 13.00 5.05 3.30
CA ASN A 63 13.31 6.43 3.66
C ASN A 63 12.09 7.34 3.53
N PHE A 64 11.33 7.21 2.44
CA PHE A 64 10.10 7.98 2.26
C PHE A 64 9.06 7.62 3.31
N MET A 65 8.93 6.34 3.63
CA MET A 65 7.99 5.90 4.67
C MET A 65 8.34 6.52 6.01
N ASP A 66 9.62 6.51 6.38
CA ASP A 66 10.07 7.12 7.64
C ASP A 66 9.74 8.62 7.69
N GLU A 67 10.02 9.34 6.62
CA GLU A 67 9.73 10.78 6.55
C GLU A 67 8.23 11.05 6.69
N LYS A 68 7.42 10.26 5.96
CA LYS A 68 5.97 10.43 5.96
C LYS A 68 5.35 10.08 7.32
N ILE A 69 5.85 9.04 7.95
CA ILE A 69 5.40 8.63 9.29
C ILE A 69 5.74 9.71 10.32
N LYS A 70 6.96 10.25 10.26
CA LYS A 70 7.38 11.34 11.15
C LYS A 70 6.53 12.58 10.96
N ARG A 71 6.21 12.92 9.71
CA ARG A 71 5.35 14.06 9.37
C ARG A 71 3.95 13.87 9.95
N LEU A 72 3.41 12.69 9.80
CA LEU A 72 2.08 12.34 10.33
C LEU A 72 2.07 12.39 11.86
N ASP A 73 3.09 11.84 12.50
CA ASP A 73 3.23 11.85 13.96
C ASP A 73 3.30 13.28 14.47
N ASN A 74 4.08 14.13 13.83
CA ASN A 74 4.20 15.55 14.21
C ASN A 74 2.86 16.28 14.06
N ARG A 75 2.08 15.98 13.03
CA ARG A 75 0.75 16.58 12.86
C ARG A 75 -0.20 16.17 13.98
N VAL A 76 -0.19 14.91 14.34
CA VAL A 76 -1.05 14.40 15.43
C VAL A 76 -0.66 15.05 16.75
N LYS A 77 0.62 15.13 17.05
CA LYS A 77 1.11 15.79 18.26
C LYS A 77 0.76 17.27 18.27
N GLY A 78 0.96 17.97 17.15
CA GLY A 78 0.60 19.38 17.01
C GLY A 78 -0.89 19.60 17.19
N SER A 79 -1.71 18.75 16.58
CA SER A 79 -3.17 18.81 16.70
C SER A 79 -3.62 18.60 18.13
N LYS A 80 -3.04 17.64 18.85
CA LYS A 80 -3.32 17.42 20.28
C LYS A 80 -2.98 18.63 21.12
N ASN A 81 -1.81 19.21 20.89
CA ASN A 81 -1.36 20.37 21.64
C ASN A 81 -2.22 21.59 21.40
N ASN A 82 -2.76 21.73 20.19
CA ASN A 82 -3.61 22.87 19.82
C ASN A 82 -5.08 22.66 20.17
N GLY A 83 -5.52 21.42 20.26
CA GLY A 83 -6.90 21.08 20.53
C GLY A 83 -7.30 21.11 21.99
N GLU A 84 -6.32 21.24 22.84
CA GLU A 84 -6.52 21.28 24.27
C GLU A 84 -6.17 22.66 24.84
#